data_17845bcb593a05f1d42d0392ffb943fc
#
_entry.id   17845bcb593a05f1d42d0392ffb943fc
#
_cell.length_a   1.000
_cell.length_b   1.000
_cell.length_c   1.000
_cell.angle_alpha   90.00
_cell.angle_beta   90.00
_cell.angle_gamma   90.00
#
_symmetry.space_group_name_H-M   'P 1'
#
loop_
_entity.id
_entity.type
_entity.pdbx_description
1 polymer ?
#
loop_
_entity_poly.entity_id
_entity_poly.type
_entity_poly.pdbx_seq_one_letter_code
_entity_poly.pdbx_strand_id
1 'polypeptide(L)'
;YSSAASDVYKRQDLGEDAPEDYVIHGPNRITALPMEVPVCYQEIAHCLDKTVAKIENAVLSALENTPPELYADIVKNGIWLTGGGALLRGLDKRLTDKINIPFHIAEDPLHSVATGAGIALKNVDRFSFLMR
;
A
#
# COMPACT_ATOMS: atom_id res chain seq x y z
N TYR A 1 0.66 -20.60 -5.02
CA TYR A 1 1.68 -19.58 -4.71
C TYR A 1 1.58 -18.51 -5.79
N SER A 2 1.05 -17.35 -5.44
CA SER A 2 0.95 -16.25 -6.38
C SER A 2 2.36 -15.68 -6.59
N SER A 3 2.92 -15.85 -7.78
CA SER A 3 4.26 -15.40 -8.13
C SER A 3 4.43 -13.88 -8.01
N ALA A 4 3.36 -13.11 -8.12
CA ALA A 4 3.42 -11.66 -8.11
C ALA A 4 3.95 -11.06 -6.80
N ALA A 5 3.53 -11.57 -5.63
CA ALA A 5 4.08 -11.13 -4.35
C ALA A 5 5.57 -11.47 -4.24
N SER A 6 5.91 -12.68 -4.67
CA SER A 6 7.28 -13.16 -4.79
C SER A 6 8.12 -12.30 -5.74
N ASP A 7 7.53 -11.80 -6.82
CA ASP A 7 8.26 -11.05 -7.85
C ASP A 7 8.47 -9.57 -7.47
N VAL A 8 7.54 -8.96 -6.74
CA VAL A 8 7.73 -7.61 -6.20
C VAL A 8 8.83 -7.60 -5.15
N TYR A 9 8.94 -8.65 -4.35
CA TYR A 9 9.94 -8.77 -3.29
C TYR A 9 11.18 -9.58 -3.70
N LYS A 10 11.09 -10.41 -4.73
CA LYS A 10 12.21 -11.12 -5.34
C LYS A 10 12.97 -10.32 -6.37
N ARG A 11 12.55 -9.12 -6.69
CA ARG A 11 13.38 -8.27 -7.53
C ARG A 11 14.66 -7.95 -6.80
N GLN A 12 15.58 -8.76 -7.11
CA GLN A 12 17.02 -8.65 -6.99
C GLN A 12 17.58 -7.30 -7.50
N ASP A 13 16.72 -6.45 -8.02
CA ASP A 13 17.04 -5.12 -8.52
C ASP A 13 17.03 -4.04 -7.45
N LEU A 14 16.85 -4.38 -6.16
CA LEU A 14 17.11 -3.45 -5.07
C LEU A 14 18.62 -3.18 -4.90
N GLY A 15 19.49 -3.98 -5.56
CA GLY A 15 20.92 -3.75 -5.59
C GLY A 15 21.50 -3.38 -4.24
N GLU A 16 22.28 -2.30 -4.22
CA GLU A 16 22.87 -1.72 -3.00
C GLU A 16 21.83 -1.06 -2.07
N ASP A 17 20.59 -0.83 -2.54
CA ASP A 17 19.47 -0.25 -1.77
C ASP A 17 18.61 -1.29 -1.05
N ALA A 18 19.00 -2.57 -1.03
CA ALA A 18 18.31 -3.58 -0.23
C ALA A 18 18.44 -3.21 1.26
N PRO A 19 17.32 -3.07 1.99
CA PRO A 19 17.42 -2.77 3.41
C PRO A 19 18.18 -3.90 4.14
N GLU A 20 19.07 -3.51 5.02
CA GLU A 20 19.77 -4.45 5.91
C GLU A 20 18.75 -5.22 6.77
N ASP A 21 19.09 -6.45 7.14
CA ASP A 21 18.28 -7.24 8.03
C ASP A 21 18.13 -6.52 9.37
N TYR A 22 16.90 -6.46 9.86
CA TYR A 22 16.63 -5.85 11.16
C TYR A 22 16.85 -6.86 12.28
N VAL A 23 17.76 -6.55 13.19
CA VAL A 23 18.08 -7.43 14.33
C VAL A 23 17.16 -7.10 15.52
N ILE A 24 16.35 -8.07 15.92
CA ILE A 24 15.50 -7.98 17.11
C ILE A 24 16.23 -8.61 18.28
N HIS A 25 16.31 -7.87 19.40
CA HIS A 25 16.89 -8.34 20.65
C HIS A 25 15.78 -8.73 21.62
N GLY A 26 15.88 -9.89 22.23
CA GLY A 26 14.90 -10.34 23.23
C GLY A 26 15.34 -11.58 23.99
N PRO A 27 14.68 -11.91 25.12
CA PRO A 27 14.99 -13.14 25.85
C PRO A 27 14.43 -14.35 25.10
N ASN A 28 15.23 -15.39 24.98
CA ASN A 28 14.76 -16.69 24.52
C ASN A 28 13.82 -17.27 25.58
N ARG A 29 12.60 -17.62 25.18
CA ARG A 29 11.54 -18.09 26.09
C ARG A 29 11.83 -19.45 26.73
N ILE A 30 12.76 -20.21 26.20
CA ILE A 30 13.13 -21.54 26.70
C ILE A 30 14.34 -21.46 27.63
N THR A 31 15.37 -20.70 27.22
CA THR A 31 16.64 -20.62 27.96
C THR A 31 16.78 -19.40 28.85
N ALA A 32 15.84 -18.44 28.73
CA ALA A 32 15.87 -17.12 29.38
C ALA A 32 17.13 -16.27 29.08
N LEU A 33 17.99 -16.71 28.17
CA LEU A 33 19.18 -15.98 27.76
C LEU A 33 18.86 -14.93 26.70
N PRO A 34 19.60 -13.80 26.65
CA PRO A 34 19.52 -12.85 25.58
C PRO A 34 19.75 -13.54 24.22
N MET A 35 18.93 -13.22 23.24
CA MET A 35 19.02 -13.77 21.89
C MET A 35 18.82 -12.64 20.87
N GLU A 36 19.59 -12.71 19.79
CA GLU A 36 19.44 -11.84 18.63
C GLU A 36 18.84 -12.65 17.49
N VAL A 37 17.81 -12.09 16.86
CA VAL A 37 17.12 -12.71 15.72
C VAL A 37 17.18 -11.73 14.55
N PRO A 38 17.91 -12.04 13.48
CA PRO A 38 17.83 -11.27 12.26
C PRO A 38 16.48 -11.53 11.58
N VAL A 39 15.81 -10.48 11.14
CA VAL A 39 14.55 -10.55 10.40
C VAL A 39 14.76 -9.88 9.06
N CYS A 40 14.64 -10.64 7.99
CA CYS A 40 14.78 -10.09 6.66
C CYS A 40 13.46 -9.53 6.12
N TYR A 41 13.55 -8.56 5.21
CA TYR A 41 12.37 -7.93 4.62
C TYR A 41 11.50 -8.92 3.82
N GLN A 42 12.11 -9.98 3.25
CA GLN A 42 11.37 -11.02 2.53
C GLN A 42 10.44 -11.82 3.45
N GLU A 43 10.86 -12.09 4.67
CA GLU A 43 10.03 -12.79 5.66
C GLU A 43 8.83 -11.93 6.05
N ILE A 44 9.05 -10.63 6.28
CA ILE A 44 7.99 -9.67 6.57
C ILE A 44 7.00 -9.59 5.40
N ALA A 45 7.53 -9.49 4.18
CA ALA A 45 6.72 -9.45 2.97
C ALA A 45 5.85 -10.70 2.82
N HIS A 46 6.42 -11.87 3.07
CA HIS A 46 5.68 -13.14 3.03
C HIS A 46 4.56 -13.20 4.07
N CYS A 47 4.81 -12.69 5.28
CA CYS A 47 3.79 -12.58 6.33
C CYS A 47 2.65 -11.65 5.94
N LEU A 48 2.94 -10.55 5.24
CA LEU A 48 1.96 -9.56 4.79
C LEU A 48 1.15 -10.00 3.57
N ASP A 49 1.63 -10.98 2.80
CA ASP A 49 1.06 -11.39 1.52
C ASP A 49 -0.44 -11.66 1.59
N LYS A 50 -0.88 -12.44 2.58
CA LYS A 50 -2.30 -12.76 2.78
C LYS A 50 -3.16 -11.54 3.08
N THR A 51 -2.60 -10.55 3.76
CA THR A 51 -3.32 -9.31 4.11
C THR A 51 -3.41 -8.39 2.92
N VAL A 52 -2.33 -8.27 2.15
CA VAL A 52 -2.30 -7.47 0.93
C VAL A 52 -3.22 -8.08 -0.14
N ALA A 53 -3.28 -9.40 -0.26
CA ALA A 53 -4.20 -10.08 -1.16
C ALA A 53 -5.68 -9.77 -0.86
N LYS A 54 -6.04 -9.53 0.42
CA LYS A 54 -7.40 -9.08 0.77
C LYS A 54 -7.68 -7.67 0.28
N ILE A 55 -6.68 -6.79 0.32
CA ILE A 55 -6.79 -5.42 -0.21
C ILE A 55 -6.97 -5.47 -1.72
N GLU A 56 -6.16 -6.28 -2.43
CA GLU A 56 -6.27 -6.49 -3.88
C GLU A 56 -7.70 -6.92 -4.26
N ASN A 57 -8.23 -7.94 -3.59
CA ASN A 57 -9.58 -8.44 -3.86
C ASN A 57 -10.67 -7.40 -3.55
N ALA A 58 -10.51 -6.59 -2.49
CA ALA A 58 -11.46 -5.54 -2.16
C ALA A 58 -11.47 -4.44 -3.24
N VAL A 59 -10.29 -4.06 -3.76
CA VAL A 59 -10.19 -3.08 -4.86
C VAL A 59 -10.82 -3.64 -6.13
N LEU A 60 -10.53 -4.90 -6.49
CA LEU A 60 -11.14 -5.54 -7.67
C LEU A 60 -12.67 -5.58 -7.55
N SER A 61 -13.19 -5.98 -6.39
CA SER A 61 -14.64 -5.99 -6.16
C SER A 61 -15.26 -4.61 -6.24
N ALA A 62 -14.57 -3.57 -5.78
CA ALA A 62 -15.03 -2.19 -5.92
C ALA A 62 -15.07 -1.76 -7.39
N LEU A 63 -14.05 -2.12 -8.17
CA LEU A 63 -14.00 -1.81 -9.61
C LEU A 63 -15.07 -2.55 -10.39
N GLU A 64 -15.36 -3.82 -10.07
CA GLU A 64 -16.42 -4.61 -10.69
C GLU A 64 -17.82 -3.99 -10.48
N ASN A 65 -18.03 -3.33 -9.34
CA ASN A 65 -19.27 -2.64 -9.02
C ASN A 65 -19.31 -1.17 -9.51
N THR A 66 -18.25 -0.71 -10.16
CA THR A 66 -18.15 0.67 -10.66
C THR A 66 -18.83 0.79 -12.02
N PRO A 67 -19.70 1.82 -12.24
CA PRO A 67 -20.30 2.08 -13.53
C PRO A 67 -19.25 2.26 -14.64
N PRO A 68 -19.50 1.77 -15.87
CA PRO A 68 -18.54 1.81 -16.98
C PRO A 68 -17.99 3.20 -17.30
N GLU A 69 -18.82 4.24 -17.13
CA GLU A 69 -18.44 5.63 -17.37
C GLU A 69 -17.33 6.10 -16.42
N LEU A 70 -17.47 5.78 -15.12
CA LEU A 70 -16.47 6.08 -14.11
C LEU A 70 -15.23 5.20 -14.23
N TYR A 71 -15.42 3.96 -14.66
CA TYR A 71 -14.31 3.03 -14.88
C TYR A 71 -13.33 3.56 -15.94
N ALA A 72 -13.82 4.15 -17.02
CA ALA A 72 -12.99 4.75 -18.07
C ALA A 72 -12.11 5.89 -17.50
N ASP A 73 -12.67 6.70 -16.62
CA ASP A 73 -11.93 7.78 -15.94
C ASP A 73 -10.86 7.23 -14.97
N ILE A 74 -11.18 6.17 -14.23
CA ILE A 74 -10.25 5.52 -13.31
C ILE A 74 -9.05 4.94 -14.07
N VAL A 75 -9.27 4.26 -15.20
CA VAL A 75 -8.21 3.70 -16.03
C VAL A 75 -7.28 4.79 -16.56
N LYS A 76 -7.84 5.95 -16.93
CA LYS A 76 -7.09 7.08 -17.48
C LYS A 76 -6.29 7.84 -16.42
N ASN A 77 -6.90 8.10 -15.27
CA ASN A 77 -6.33 8.98 -14.23
C ASN A 77 -5.58 8.21 -13.14
N GLY A 78 -5.81 6.89 -13.04
CA GLY A 78 -5.25 6.07 -11.96
C GLY A 78 -6.01 6.19 -10.65
N ILE A 79 -5.50 5.48 -9.65
CA ILE A 79 -6.05 5.42 -8.29
C ILE A 79 -5.02 6.01 -7.33
N TRP A 80 -5.45 6.91 -6.46
CA TRP A 80 -4.59 7.54 -5.46
C TRP A 80 -4.68 6.82 -4.12
N LEU A 81 -3.51 6.43 -3.60
CA LEU A 81 -3.36 5.83 -2.28
C LEU A 81 -3.09 6.91 -1.23
N THR A 82 -3.84 6.87 -0.14
CA THR A 82 -3.67 7.78 1.01
C THR A 82 -3.69 7.01 2.32
N GLY A 83 -3.38 7.69 3.41
CA GLY A 83 -3.28 7.08 4.73
C GLY A 83 -1.97 6.34 4.97
N GLY A 84 -1.77 5.85 6.18
CA GLY A 84 -0.53 5.18 6.60
C GLY A 84 -0.22 3.90 5.81
N GLY A 85 -1.25 3.20 5.32
CA GLY A 85 -1.10 2.01 4.49
C GLY A 85 -0.42 2.27 3.15
N ALA A 86 -0.57 3.49 2.60
CA ALA A 86 0.08 3.89 1.36
C ALA A 86 1.61 3.96 1.46
N LEU A 87 2.14 4.05 2.69
CA LEU A 87 3.58 4.06 2.95
C LEU A 87 4.22 2.67 2.91
N LEU A 88 3.42 1.61 2.75
CA LEU A 88 3.96 0.27 2.60
C LEU A 88 4.71 0.16 1.26
N ARG A 89 6.02 -0.08 1.35
CA ARG A 89 6.88 -0.13 0.17
C ARG A 89 6.39 -1.17 -0.84
N GLY A 90 6.29 -0.76 -2.10
CA GLY A 90 5.92 -1.64 -3.20
C GLY A 90 4.43 -2.00 -3.29
N LEU A 91 3.56 -1.46 -2.41
CA LEU A 91 2.12 -1.69 -2.47
C LEU A 91 1.53 -1.12 -3.77
N ASP A 92 1.93 0.08 -4.17
CA ASP A 92 1.55 0.75 -5.40
C ASP A 92 1.89 -0.09 -6.65
N LYS A 93 3.12 -0.59 -6.72
CA LYS A 93 3.58 -1.46 -7.81
C LYS A 93 2.79 -2.76 -7.85
N ARG A 94 2.62 -3.41 -6.70
CA ARG A 94 1.90 -4.66 -6.58
C ARG A 94 0.43 -4.53 -7.03
N LEU A 95 -0.25 -3.46 -6.61
CA LEU A 95 -1.62 -3.18 -7.02
C LEU A 95 -1.69 -2.87 -8.51
N THR A 96 -0.77 -2.07 -9.04
CA THR A 96 -0.67 -1.75 -10.46
C THR A 96 -0.48 -3.01 -11.30
N ASP A 97 0.46 -3.88 -10.93
CA ASP A 97 0.75 -5.12 -11.64
C ASP A 97 -0.43 -6.11 -11.62
N LYS A 98 -1.17 -6.13 -10.50
CA LYS A 98 -2.30 -7.04 -10.33
C LYS A 98 -3.57 -6.58 -11.04
N ILE A 99 -3.84 -5.29 -11.00
CA ILE A 99 -5.12 -4.68 -11.44
C ILE A 99 -4.98 -4.06 -12.83
N ASN A 100 -3.75 -3.80 -13.27
CA ASN A 100 -3.41 -3.16 -14.55
C ASN A 100 -3.99 -1.73 -14.68
N ILE A 101 -4.11 -1.04 -13.57
CA ILE A 101 -4.46 0.38 -13.47
C ILE A 101 -3.35 1.07 -12.68
N PRO A 102 -2.89 2.27 -13.07
CA PRO A 102 -1.82 2.95 -12.34
C PRO A 102 -2.29 3.37 -10.94
N PHE A 103 -1.47 3.05 -9.93
CA PHE A 103 -1.66 3.51 -8.55
C PHE A 103 -0.60 4.55 -8.20
N HIS A 104 -1.05 5.65 -7.63
CA HIS A 104 -0.20 6.77 -7.23
C HIS A 104 -0.26 6.97 -5.72
N ILE A 105 0.86 7.23 -5.09
CA ILE A 105 0.91 7.60 -3.68
C ILE A 105 0.80 9.12 -3.58
N ALA A 106 -0.08 9.62 -2.72
CA ALA A 106 -0.19 11.05 -2.45
C ALA A 106 1.11 11.60 -1.86
N GLU A 107 1.45 12.86 -2.13
CA GLU A 107 2.67 13.50 -1.61
C GLU A 107 2.75 13.44 -0.08
N ASP A 108 1.63 13.69 0.60
CA ASP A 108 1.49 13.54 2.04
C ASP A 108 0.31 12.63 2.35
N PRO A 109 0.51 11.29 2.32
CA PRO A 109 -0.58 10.36 2.44
C PRO A 109 -1.25 10.38 3.82
N LEU A 110 -0.53 10.77 4.87
CA LEU A 110 -1.07 10.83 6.24
C LEU A 110 -2.03 12.00 6.45
N HIS A 111 -1.76 13.14 5.81
CA HIS A 111 -2.54 14.36 6.01
C HIS A 111 -3.46 14.70 4.83
N SER A 112 -3.48 13.91 3.77
CA SER A 112 -4.25 14.17 2.54
C SER A 112 -5.73 14.46 2.80
N VAL A 113 -6.36 13.70 3.71
CA VAL A 113 -7.77 13.88 4.07
C VAL A 113 -7.98 15.22 4.79
N ALA A 114 -7.14 15.55 5.77
CA ALA A 114 -7.24 16.80 6.51
C ALA A 114 -6.97 18.02 5.61
N THR A 115 -5.98 17.90 4.72
CA THR A 115 -5.65 18.93 3.72
C THR A 115 -6.81 19.13 2.76
N GLY A 116 -7.39 18.05 2.24
CA GLY A 116 -8.55 18.11 1.35
C GLY A 116 -9.77 18.74 2.02
N ALA A 117 -10.07 18.36 3.25
CA ALA A 117 -11.13 18.97 4.04
C ALA A 117 -10.88 20.48 4.26
N GLY A 118 -9.65 20.87 4.56
CA GLY A 118 -9.26 22.28 4.70
C GLY A 118 -9.44 23.08 3.42
N ILE A 119 -9.12 22.51 2.26
CA ILE A 119 -9.34 23.12 0.94
C ILE A 119 -10.85 23.28 0.66
N ALA A 120 -11.64 22.25 0.95
CA ALA A 120 -13.08 22.29 0.77
C ALA A 120 -13.74 23.38 1.64
N LEU A 121 -13.33 23.50 2.91
CA LEU A 121 -13.82 24.51 3.83
C LEU A 121 -13.46 25.95 3.40
N LYS A 122 -12.27 26.14 2.81
CA LYS A 122 -11.87 27.46 2.27
C LYS A 122 -12.63 27.85 1.00
N ASN A 123 -13.22 26.89 0.30
CA ASN A 123 -13.91 27.10 -0.98
C ASN A 123 -15.31 26.48 -0.94
N VAL A 124 -16.08 26.79 0.09
CA VAL A 124 -17.42 26.23 0.36
C VAL A 124 -18.35 26.34 -0.85
N ASP A 125 -18.36 27.50 -1.53
CA ASP A 125 -19.21 27.74 -2.70
C ASP A 125 -18.92 26.77 -3.84
N ARG A 126 -17.65 26.38 -4.02
CA ARG A 126 -17.21 25.44 -5.06
C ARG A 126 -17.46 23.98 -4.71
N PHE A 127 -17.46 23.66 -3.43
CA PHE A 127 -17.58 22.29 -2.89
C PHE A 127 -18.87 22.07 -2.10
N SER A 128 -19.91 22.87 -2.35
CA SER A 128 -21.21 22.80 -1.65
C SER A 128 -21.86 21.41 -1.72
N PHE A 129 -21.55 20.62 -2.76
CA PHE A 129 -22.06 19.25 -2.93
C PHE A 129 -21.49 18.25 -1.89
N LEU A 130 -20.37 18.56 -1.23
CA LEU A 130 -19.77 17.73 -0.17
C LEU A 130 -20.41 17.96 1.21
N MET A 131 -21.27 18.98 1.36
CA MET A 131 -21.87 19.38 2.63
C MET A 131 -23.32 18.90 2.81
N ARG A 132 -23.78 17.97 1.98
CA ARG A 132 -25.13 17.38 2.07
C ARG A 132 -25.14 16.07 2.83
#